data_9fd2e3f21b1a7ccc2d21b50be5e73d6e
#
_entry.id   9fd2e3f21b1a7ccc2d21b50be5e73d6e
#
_cell.length_a   1.000
_cell.length_b   1.000
_cell.length_c   1.000
_cell.angle_alpha   90.00
_cell.angle_beta   90.00
_cell.angle_gamma   90.00
#
_symmetry.space_group_name_H-M   'P 1'
#
loop_
_entity.id
_entity.type
_entity.pdbx_description
1 polymer ?
#
loop_
_entity_poly.entity_id
_entity_poly.type
_entity_poly.pdbx_seq_one_letter_code
_entity_poly.pdbx_strand_id
1 'polypeptide(L)'
;MKLYGLFGIACFSAALTISSCAKSERRTSGWDVKFEDWPLTDCSTSTRPVRDLVAYKVLGVPYKWEEDWLSGTTYIIKPDFNGTKSSFSYKDYLEKNLCSGTHGAYENLIESKTDMIIASRDISRNELKSANDVGIKIITKPLAIDALVFIVNPKNPVRNLSSDQVRKIYTGEITNWKEVGGVDHTITPYIRDTDSGSQEKMETLVMAGLTMIDGTYMPEIIGSQMASPYLQIEMDEYGIGYTPFF
;
A
#
# COMPACT_ATOMS: atom_id res chain seq x y z
N MET A 1 9.54 18.65 9.13
CA MET A 1 8.67 18.02 8.12
C MET A 1 9.51 17.89 6.85
N LYS A 2 10.13 16.73 6.67
CA LYS A 2 10.93 16.47 5.46
C LYS A 2 9.94 16.04 4.37
N LEU A 3 9.70 16.89 3.37
CA LEU A 3 8.94 16.52 2.19
C LEU A 3 9.83 15.61 1.34
N TYR A 4 9.45 14.37 1.19
CA TYR A 4 9.98 13.52 0.13
C TYR A 4 9.50 14.07 -1.20
N GLY A 5 10.36 14.08 -2.22
CA GLY A 5 9.94 14.46 -3.56
C GLY A 5 8.94 13.42 -4.09
N LEU A 6 7.66 13.75 -4.05
CA LEU A 6 6.58 12.90 -4.51
C LEU A 6 6.32 13.19 -5.98
N PHE A 7 6.43 12.19 -6.83
CA PHE A 7 6.01 12.25 -8.22
C PHE A 7 4.73 11.45 -8.37
N GLY A 8 3.64 12.15 -8.61
CA GLY A 8 2.35 11.53 -8.86
C GLY A 8 2.08 11.45 -10.36
N ILE A 9 1.80 10.26 -10.86
CA ILE A 9 1.08 10.13 -12.13
C ILE A 9 -0.38 10.37 -11.79
N ALA A 10 -0.85 11.60 -12.03
CA ALA A 10 -2.23 11.96 -11.79
C ALA A 10 -3.14 11.31 -12.83
N CYS A 11 -3.82 10.26 -12.45
CA CYS A 11 -5.09 9.92 -13.07
C CYS A 11 -6.20 10.52 -12.23
N PHE A 12 -6.72 11.66 -12.71
CA PHE A 12 -7.90 12.41 -12.27
C PHE A 12 -7.99 12.82 -10.79
N SER A 13 -7.84 14.11 -10.60
CA SER A 13 -7.97 14.86 -9.36
C SER A 13 -9.38 14.81 -8.78
N ALA A 14 -9.50 14.28 -7.58
CA ALA A 14 -10.45 14.81 -6.61
C ALA A 14 -9.61 15.26 -5.41
N ALA A 15 -9.39 16.55 -5.28
CA ALA A 15 -8.73 17.16 -4.14
C ALA A 15 -9.60 16.97 -2.91
N LEU A 16 -9.27 16.00 -2.06
CA LEU A 16 -9.72 15.97 -0.68
C LEU A 16 -8.72 16.77 0.14
N THR A 17 -9.12 18.00 0.49
CA THR A 17 -8.43 18.78 1.51
C THR A 17 -8.59 18.07 2.84
N ILE A 18 -7.56 17.38 3.29
CA ILE A 18 -7.49 16.84 4.65
C ILE A 18 -7.10 18.01 5.55
N SER A 19 -8.12 18.68 6.12
CA SER A 19 -7.91 19.60 7.23
C SER A 19 -7.53 18.80 8.46
N SER A 20 -6.30 18.96 8.93
CA SER A 20 -5.84 18.39 10.19
C SER A 20 -6.58 19.05 11.35
N CYS A 21 -7.62 18.41 11.82
CA CYS A 21 -8.23 18.76 13.10
C CYS A 21 -8.29 17.50 13.96
N ALA A 22 -7.35 17.40 14.92
CA ALA A 22 -7.36 16.39 15.94
C ALA A 22 -8.57 16.63 16.87
N LYS A 23 -9.75 16.21 16.43
CA LYS A 23 -10.92 16.03 17.30
C LYS A 23 -11.26 14.56 17.27
N SER A 24 -11.17 13.92 18.43
CA SER A 24 -11.76 12.63 18.72
C SER A 24 -13.26 12.70 18.39
N GLU A 25 -13.64 12.38 17.16
CA GLU A 25 -15.04 12.23 16.79
C GLU A 25 -15.52 10.88 17.31
N ARG A 26 -16.24 10.88 18.43
CA ARG A 26 -17.16 9.80 18.76
C ARG A 26 -18.29 9.81 17.74
N ARG A 27 -18.10 9.18 16.59
CA ARG A 27 -19.21 8.80 15.74
C ARG A 27 -19.60 7.38 16.13
N THR A 28 -20.74 7.23 16.79
CA THR A 28 -21.47 5.96 16.75
C THR A 28 -21.64 5.64 15.26
N SER A 29 -21.06 4.52 14.82
CA SER A 29 -21.27 4.04 13.45
C SER A 29 -22.77 3.82 13.28
N GLY A 30 -23.34 4.25 12.16
CA GLY A 30 -24.72 3.91 11.80
C GLY A 30 -24.88 2.43 11.40
N TRP A 31 -23.85 1.62 11.66
CA TRP A 31 -23.75 0.20 11.37
C TRP A 31 -23.79 -0.56 12.70
N ASP A 32 -24.83 -1.33 12.93
CA ASP A 32 -24.97 -2.20 14.11
C ASP A 32 -24.37 -3.58 13.80
N VAL A 33 -23.06 -3.60 13.50
CA VAL A 33 -22.34 -4.84 13.23
C VAL A 33 -21.60 -5.24 14.50
N LYS A 34 -21.95 -6.41 15.04
CA LYS A 34 -21.24 -6.98 16.19
C LYS A 34 -19.93 -7.61 15.73
N PHE A 35 -18.98 -7.69 16.65
CA PHE A 35 -17.68 -8.30 16.34
C PHE A 35 -17.79 -9.77 15.96
N GLU A 36 -18.74 -10.49 16.55
CA GLU A 36 -19.02 -11.89 16.23
C GLU A 36 -19.38 -12.06 14.74
N ASP A 37 -20.13 -11.09 14.18
CA ASP A 37 -20.58 -11.06 12.79
C ASP A 37 -19.53 -10.46 11.83
N TRP A 38 -18.42 -9.93 12.34
CA TRP A 38 -17.33 -9.43 11.51
C TRP A 38 -16.65 -10.60 10.79
N PRO A 39 -16.50 -10.52 9.44
CA PRO A 39 -15.92 -11.62 8.68
C PRO A 39 -14.43 -11.83 9.01
N LEU A 40 -13.94 -13.04 8.79
CA LEU A 40 -12.51 -13.30 8.73
C LEU A 40 -11.94 -12.55 7.52
N THR A 41 -11.09 -11.57 7.78
CA THR A 41 -10.60 -10.63 6.76
C THR A 41 -9.09 -10.76 6.59
N ASP A 42 -8.64 -10.73 5.34
CA ASP A 42 -7.21 -10.62 5.03
C ASP A 42 -6.94 -9.40 4.15
N CYS A 43 -5.69 -9.03 3.98
CA CYS A 43 -5.37 -7.86 3.17
C CYS A 43 -3.98 -7.89 2.53
N SER A 44 -3.83 -7.07 1.48
CA SER A 44 -2.50 -6.67 1.01
C SER A 44 -1.79 -5.84 2.08
N THR A 45 -0.48 -5.95 2.18
CA THR A 45 0.32 -5.16 3.15
C THR A 45 0.03 -3.66 3.02
N SER A 46 -0.05 -3.15 1.79
CA SER A 46 -0.34 -1.74 1.50
C SER A 46 -1.77 -1.30 1.82
N THR A 47 -2.73 -2.22 1.88
CA THR A 47 -4.14 -1.90 2.20
C THR A 47 -4.49 -2.11 3.67
N ARG A 48 -3.53 -2.52 4.48
CA ARG A 48 -3.74 -2.73 5.93
C ARG A 48 -4.34 -1.49 6.63
N PRO A 49 -3.85 -0.25 6.40
CA PRO A 49 -4.46 0.92 7.02
C PRO A 49 -5.93 1.12 6.61
N VAL A 50 -6.27 0.84 5.36
CA VAL A 50 -7.66 0.93 4.86
C VAL A 50 -8.52 -0.13 5.52
N ARG A 51 -8.05 -1.38 5.62
CA ARG A 51 -8.75 -2.46 6.33
C ARG A 51 -9.02 -2.08 7.77
N ASP A 52 -8.00 -1.61 8.49
CA ASP A 52 -8.12 -1.25 9.89
C ASP A 52 -9.10 -0.08 10.08
N LEU A 53 -9.02 0.92 9.21
CA LEU A 53 -9.94 2.06 9.24
C LEU A 53 -11.40 1.64 9.01
N VAL A 54 -11.65 0.76 8.04
CA VAL A 54 -12.99 0.22 7.77
C VAL A 54 -13.49 -0.56 8.96
N ALA A 55 -12.69 -1.50 9.48
CA ALA A 55 -13.06 -2.33 10.63
C ALA A 55 -13.36 -1.47 11.86
N TYR A 56 -12.49 -0.53 12.22
CA TYR A 56 -12.71 0.33 13.39
C TYR A 56 -13.95 1.20 13.24
N LYS A 57 -14.21 1.74 12.05
CA LYS A 57 -15.44 2.52 11.81
C LYS A 57 -16.69 1.68 11.89
N VAL A 58 -16.70 0.49 11.31
CA VAL A 58 -17.87 -0.40 11.30
C VAL A 58 -18.12 -0.97 12.69
N LEU A 59 -17.08 -1.38 13.40
CA LEU A 59 -17.18 -1.97 14.75
C LEU A 59 -17.28 -0.93 15.87
N GLY A 60 -17.23 0.39 15.52
CA GLY A 60 -17.32 1.45 16.52
C GLY A 60 -16.09 1.57 17.44
N VAL A 61 -14.92 1.06 17.02
CA VAL A 61 -13.68 1.17 17.78
C VAL A 61 -13.08 2.57 17.57
N PRO A 62 -12.87 3.37 18.63
CA PRO A 62 -12.17 4.62 18.54
C PRO A 62 -10.73 4.40 18.08
N TYR A 63 -10.21 5.32 17.29
CA TYR A 63 -8.84 5.25 16.81
C TYR A 63 -8.26 6.66 16.70
N LYS A 64 -6.93 6.71 16.67
CA LYS A 64 -6.17 7.94 16.39
C LYS A 64 -5.06 7.64 15.39
N TRP A 65 -4.63 8.66 14.68
CA TRP A 65 -3.43 8.62 13.87
C TRP A 65 -2.26 9.04 14.75
N GLU A 66 -1.25 8.20 14.85
CA GLU A 66 0.00 8.48 15.55
C GLU A 66 1.15 8.40 14.58
N GLU A 67 2.14 9.25 14.78
CA GLU A 67 3.40 9.16 14.06
C GLU A 67 4.10 7.84 14.42
N ASP A 68 4.54 7.12 13.41
CA ASP A 68 5.31 5.90 13.64
C ASP A 68 6.70 6.28 14.13
N TRP A 69 6.99 5.95 15.37
CA TRP A 69 8.25 6.28 16.03
C TRP A 69 9.48 5.65 15.36
N LEU A 70 9.31 4.54 14.61
CA LEU A 70 10.41 3.89 13.90
C LEU A 70 10.77 4.61 12.61
N SER A 71 9.78 5.10 11.89
CA SER A 71 9.99 5.79 10.62
C SER A 71 10.12 7.31 10.78
N GLY A 72 9.50 7.89 11.82
CA GLY A 72 9.44 9.34 12.05
C GLY A 72 8.79 10.14 10.91
N THR A 73 8.21 9.45 9.93
CA THR A 73 7.68 10.04 8.69
C THR A 73 6.35 9.46 8.24
N THR A 74 5.92 8.35 8.83
CA THR A 74 4.66 7.70 8.52
C THR A 74 3.70 7.76 9.69
N TYR A 75 2.40 7.72 9.39
CA TYR A 75 1.36 7.67 10.40
C TYR A 75 0.73 6.28 10.41
N ILE A 76 0.51 5.76 11.61
CA ILE A 76 -0.18 4.49 11.83
C ILE A 76 -1.52 4.73 12.53
N ILE A 77 -2.47 3.88 12.24
CA ILE A 77 -3.77 3.91 12.91
C ILE A 77 -3.66 3.08 14.19
N LYS A 78 -3.81 3.73 15.34
CA LYS A 78 -3.86 3.05 16.63
C LYS A 78 -5.29 3.01 17.18
N PRO A 79 -5.85 1.81 17.37
CA PRO A 79 -7.15 1.66 18.01
C PRO A 79 -7.06 1.90 19.51
N ASP A 80 -8.12 2.44 20.09
CA ASP A 80 -8.29 2.56 21.54
C ASP A 80 -9.35 1.57 22.02
N PHE A 81 -8.93 0.35 22.28
CA PHE A 81 -9.81 -0.69 22.81
C PHE A 81 -10.19 -0.46 24.30
N ASN A 82 -9.40 0.33 25.03
CA ASN A 82 -9.69 0.64 26.45
C ASN A 82 -10.75 1.73 26.60
N GLY A 83 -10.88 2.60 25.58
CA GLY A 83 -11.88 3.67 25.55
C GLY A 83 -13.26 3.21 25.09
N THR A 84 -13.41 1.94 24.73
CA THR A 84 -14.67 1.38 24.25
C THR A 84 -15.32 0.45 25.26
N LYS A 85 -16.65 0.36 25.18
CA LYS A 85 -17.39 -0.78 25.73
C LYS A 85 -17.38 -1.97 24.74
N SER A 86 -16.28 -2.17 24.01
CA SER A 86 -16.18 -3.25 23.04
C SER A 86 -16.19 -4.60 23.75
N SER A 87 -16.93 -5.55 23.21
CA SER A 87 -17.01 -6.93 23.70
C SER A 87 -15.77 -7.75 23.36
N PHE A 88 -14.77 -7.18 22.69
CA PHE A 88 -13.58 -7.86 22.19
C PHE A 88 -12.30 -7.05 22.43
N SER A 89 -11.17 -7.73 22.49
CA SER A 89 -9.83 -7.16 22.69
C SER A 89 -9.11 -6.92 21.33
N TYR A 90 -7.95 -6.23 21.40
CA TYR A 90 -7.07 -6.10 20.22
C TYR A 90 -6.55 -7.45 19.73
N LYS A 91 -6.33 -8.41 20.65
CA LYS A 91 -5.93 -9.77 20.27
C LYS A 91 -7.01 -10.45 19.44
N ASP A 92 -8.26 -10.40 19.91
CA ASP A 92 -9.39 -10.98 19.17
C ASP A 92 -9.53 -10.32 17.77
N TYR A 93 -9.31 -9.00 17.71
CA TYR A 93 -9.31 -8.27 16.45
C TYR A 93 -8.26 -8.82 15.46
N LEU A 94 -7.03 -9.05 15.93
CA LEU A 94 -5.95 -9.57 15.08
C LEU A 94 -6.23 -10.98 14.58
N GLU A 95 -6.89 -11.82 15.38
CA GLU A 95 -7.27 -13.17 14.99
C GLU A 95 -8.28 -13.21 13.83
N LYS A 96 -9.11 -12.16 13.72
CA LYS A 96 -10.05 -12.01 12.60
C LYS A 96 -9.53 -11.16 11.43
N ASN A 97 -8.38 -10.52 11.56
CA ASN A 97 -7.88 -9.57 10.59
C ASN A 97 -6.41 -9.86 10.24
N LEU A 98 -6.21 -10.73 9.26
CA LEU A 98 -4.92 -11.16 8.77
C LEU A 98 -4.30 -10.09 7.84
N CYS A 99 -3.01 -10.24 7.53
CA CYS A 99 -2.32 -9.43 6.54
C CYS A 99 -1.22 -10.27 5.88
N SER A 100 -1.63 -11.09 4.92
CA SER A 100 -0.80 -12.11 4.27
C SER A 100 -0.13 -11.62 2.98
N GLY A 101 -0.24 -10.33 2.67
CA GLY A 101 0.16 -9.78 1.38
C GLY A 101 -0.89 -10.03 0.30
N THR A 102 -0.68 -9.47 -0.90
CA THR A 102 -1.74 -9.51 -1.93
C THR A 102 -2.02 -10.93 -2.41
N HIS A 103 -0.99 -11.67 -2.77
CA HIS A 103 -1.13 -13.06 -3.25
C HIS A 103 -1.65 -13.96 -2.14
N GLY A 104 -1.04 -13.94 -0.96
CA GLY A 104 -1.47 -14.75 0.17
C GLY A 104 -2.91 -14.48 0.62
N ALA A 105 -3.38 -13.24 0.53
CA ALA A 105 -4.78 -12.93 0.81
C ALA A 105 -5.74 -13.57 -0.20
N TYR A 106 -5.40 -13.57 -1.51
CA TYR A 106 -6.18 -14.28 -2.51
C TYR A 106 -6.15 -15.80 -2.31
N GLU A 107 -5.01 -16.38 -1.97
CA GLU A 107 -4.91 -17.81 -1.64
C GLU A 107 -5.80 -18.16 -0.45
N ASN A 108 -5.73 -17.40 0.64
CA ASN A 108 -6.57 -17.60 1.81
C ASN A 108 -8.08 -17.50 1.50
N LEU A 109 -8.47 -16.59 0.60
CA LEU A 109 -9.85 -16.48 0.15
C LEU A 109 -10.28 -17.68 -0.70
N ILE A 110 -9.43 -18.13 -1.63
CA ILE A 110 -9.68 -19.29 -2.49
C ILE A 110 -9.77 -20.58 -1.67
N GLU A 111 -8.94 -20.71 -0.64
CA GLU A 111 -8.93 -21.85 0.27
C GLU A 111 -10.02 -21.76 1.37
N SER A 112 -10.88 -20.74 1.32
CA SER A 112 -11.92 -20.48 2.33
C SER A 112 -11.40 -20.34 3.77
N LYS A 113 -10.16 -19.86 3.91
CA LYS A 113 -9.55 -19.50 5.21
C LYS A 113 -9.96 -18.09 5.65
N THR A 114 -10.43 -17.27 4.72
CA THR A 114 -10.98 -15.93 4.97
C THR A 114 -12.27 -15.74 4.18
N ASP A 115 -13.16 -14.89 4.70
CA ASP A 115 -14.45 -14.59 4.06
C ASP A 115 -14.36 -13.39 3.13
N MET A 116 -13.43 -12.47 3.40
CA MET A 116 -13.27 -11.21 2.69
C MET A 116 -11.79 -10.81 2.66
N ILE A 117 -11.39 -10.17 1.55
CA ILE A 117 -10.07 -9.55 1.46
C ILE A 117 -10.17 -8.09 1.02
N ILE A 118 -9.19 -7.28 1.44
CA ILE A 118 -8.98 -5.93 0.92
C ILE A 118 -7.65 -5.94 0.18
N ALA A 119 -7.72 -6.05 -1.13
CA ALA A 119 -6.56 -6.19 -1.99
C ALA A 119 -6.20 -4.88 -2.70
N SER A 120 -4.92 -4.67 -2.95
CA SER A 120 -4.41 -3.49 -3.65
C SER A 120 -4.53 -3.58 -5.17
N ARG A 121 -4.92 -4.72 -5.71
CA ARG A 121 -5.11 -4.99 -7.14
C ARG A 121 -6.28 -5.93 -7.37
N ASP A 122 -6.69 -6.06 -8.61
CA ASP A 122 -7.61 -7.10 -9.02
C ASP A 122 -6.97 -8.49 -8.94
N ILE A 123 -7.80 -9.53 -8.99
CA ILE A 123 -7.36 -10.92 -9.01
C ILE A 123 -6.53 -11.20 -10.28
N SER A 124 -5.39 -11.84 -10.13
CA SER A 124 -4.55 -12.27 -11.27
C SER A 124 -5.19 -13.42 -12.05
N ARG A 125 -4.70 -13.66 -13.27
CA ARG A 125 -5.18 -14.78 -14.10
C ARG A 125 -4.98 -16.14 -13.44
N ASN A 126 -3.86 -16.33 -12.75
CA ASN A 126 -3.54 -17.59 -12.08
C ASN A 126 -4.45 -17.81 -10.87
N GLU A 127 -4.64 -16.79 -10.04
CA GLU A 127 -5.54 -16.83 -8.90
C GLU A 127 -7.00 -17.06 -9.34
N LEU A 128 -7.43 -16.37 -10.41
CA LEU A 128 -8.78 -16.58 -10.98
C LEU A 128 -8.96 -18.01 -11.49
N LYS A 129 -7.92 -18.56 -12.14
CA LYS A 129 -7.95 -19.97 -12.56
C LYS A 129 -8.06 -20.89 -11.34
N SER A 130 -7.25 -20.69 -10.32
CA SER A 130 -7.28 -21.48 -9.07
C SER A 130 -8.66 -21.41 -8.41
N ALA A 131 -9.28 -20.21 -8.33
CA ALA A 131 -10.62 -20.05 -7.79
C ALA A 131 -11.68 -20.85 -8.59
N ASN A 132 -11.60 -20.81 -9.93
CA ASN A 132 -12.50 -21.55 -10.80
C ASN A 132 -12.30 -23.07 -10.66
N ASP A 133 -11.07 -23.55 -10.55
CA ASP A 133 -10.74 -24.97 -10.41
C ASP A 133 -11.35 -25.58 -9.13
N VAL A 134 -11.51 -24.78 -8.07
CA VAL A 134 -12.16 -25.20 -6.81
C VAL A 134 -13.61 -24.72 -6.68
N GLY A 135 -14.17 -24.09 -7.71
CA GLY A 135 -15.56 -23.67 -7.75
C GLY A 135 -15.90 -22.43 -6.89
N ILE A 136 -14.91 -21.66 -6.49
CA ILE A 136 -15.10 -20.42 -5.72
C ILE A 136 -15.38 -19.25 -6.65
N LYS A 137 -16.51 -18.58 -6.45
CA LYS A 137 -16.86 -17.35 -7.16
C LYS A 137 -16.45 -16.13 -6.36
N ILE A 138 -15.44 -15.42 -6.81
CA ILE A 138 -14.98 -14.17 -6.19
C ILE A 138 -15.80 -12.99 -6.72
N ILE A 139 -16.30 -12.15 -5.81
CA ILE A 139 -17.02 -10.91 -6.12
C ILE A 139 -16.14 -9.74 -5.72
N THR A 140 -15.72 -8.95 -6.70
CA THR A 140 -14.91 -7.75 -6.48
C THR A 140 -15.77 -6.49 -6.45
N LYS A 141 -15.51 -5.60 -5.50
CA LYS A 141 -16.10 -4.28 -5.38
C LYS A 141 -15.02 -3.23 -5.13
N PRO A 142 -15.01 -2.08 -5.84
CA PRO A 142 -14.10 -1.00 -5.54
C PRO A 142 -14.43 -0.39 -4.18
N LEU A 143 -13.42 -0.22 -3.33
CA LEU A 143 -13.54 0.35 -1.99
C LEU A 143 -13.02 1.78 -1.93
N ALA A 144 -11.85 2.02 -2.52
CA ALA A 144 -11.16 3.31 -2.50
C ALA A 144 -10.29 3.45 -3.75
N ILE A 145 -9.87 4.67 -4.02
CA ILE A 145 -8.87 4.99 -5.06
C ILE A 145 -7.55 5.27 -4.34
N ASP A 146 -6.51 4.63 -4.80
CA ASP A 146 -5.14 4.85 -4.35
C ASP A 146 -4.26 5.29 -5.53
N ALA A 147 -3.10 5.86 -5.25
CA ALA A 147 -2.13 6.26 -6.26
C ALA A 147 -0.84 5.45 -6.12
N LEU A 148 -0.28 5.00 -7.25
CA LEU A 148 1.10 4.56 -7.29
C LEU A 148 1.98 5.80 -7.40
N VAL A 149 2.88 6.00 -6.45
CA VAL A 149 3.78 7.15 -6.40
C VAL A 149 5.22 6.72 -6.55
N PHE A 150 6.02 7.58 -7.18
CA PHE A 150 7.47 7.42 -7.27
C PHE A 150 8.13 8.23 -6.18
N ILE A 151 9.12 7.62 -5.55
CA ILE A 151 9.85 8.24 -4.44
C ILE A 151 11.33 8.30 -4.79
N VAL A 152 11.95 9.42 -4.44
CA VAL A 152 13.38 9.66 -4.56
C VAL A 152 13.91 10.27 -3.25
N ASN A 153 15.21 10.16 -3.01
CA ASN A 153 15.83 10.76 -1.87
C ASN A 153 15.58 12.29 -1.81
N PRO A 154 15.32 12.88 -0.64
CA PRO A 154 15.13 14.34 -0.49
C PRO A 154 16.27 15.19 -1.00
N LYS A 155 17.49 14.66 -1.07
CA LYS A 155 18.67 15.35 -1.61
C LYS A 155 18.71 15.35 -3.15
N ASN A 156 17.97 14.44 -3.81
CA ASN A 156 17.88 14.44 -5.25
C ASN A 156 17.17 15.72 -5.73
N PRO A 157 17.77 16.52 -6.65
CA PRO A 157 17.17 17.77 -7.10
C PRO A 157 15.96 17.56 -8.05
N VAL A 158 15.81 16.38 -8.65
CA VAL A 158 14.69 16.08 -9.55
C VAL A 158 13.39 15.99 -8.72
N ARG A 159 12.40 16.80 -9.12
CA ARG A 159 11.10 16.90 -8.43
C ARG A 159 9.93 16.48 -9.30
N ASN A 160 10.15 16.33 -10.58
CA ASN A 160 9.12 15.93 -11.54
C ASN A 160 9.72 15.02 -12.58
N LEU A 161 9.00 13.95 -12.91
CA LEU A 161 9.27 13.06 -14.02
C LEU A 161 7.98 12.85 -14.81
N SER A 162 8.07 12.85 -16.11
CA SER A 162 6.96 12.41 -16.95
C SER A 162 6.83 10.88 -16.89
N SER A 163 5.65 10.36 -17.22
CA SER A 163 5.44 8.90 -17.32
C SER A 163 6.38 8.23 -18.31
N ASP A 164 6.73 8.96 -19.41
CA ASP A 164 7.69 8.46 -20.40
C ASP A 164 9.11 8.38 -19.82
N GLN A 165 9.54 9.38 -19.05
CA GLN A 165 10.84 9.34 -18.37
C GLN A 165 10.92 8.21 -17.36
N VAL A 166 9.86 7.99 -16.59
CA VAL A 166 9.78 6.85 -15.66
C VAL A 166 9.91 5.52 -16.42
N ARG A 167 9.17 5.34 -17.51
CA ARG A 167 9.30 4.14 -18.35
C ARG A 167 10.72 3.95 -18.85
N LYS A 168 11.34 5.00 -19.37
CA LYS A 168 12.71 4.96 -19.88
C LYS A 168 13.75 4.66 -18.81
N ILE A 169 13.55 5.11 -17.58
CA ILE A 169 14.40 4.72 -16.44
C ILE A 169 14.26 3.21 -16.18
N TYR A 170 13.04 2.72 -16.11
CA TYR A 170 12.80 1.30 -15.79
C TYR A 170 12.99 0.34 -16.98
N THR A 171 13.12 0.84 -18.21
CA THR A 171 13.61 0.06 -19.37
C THR A 171 15.12 0.15 -19.56
N GLY A 172 15.82 1.02 -18.81
CA GLY A 172 17.26 1.22 -18.92
C GLY A 172 17.67 2.14 -20.07
N GLU A 173 16.74 2.84 -20.71
CA GLU A 173 17.05 3.85 -21.74
C GLU A 173 17.60 5.13 -21.12
N ILE A 174 17.13 5.51 -19.93
CA ILE A 174 17.67 6.61 -19.12
C ILE A 174 18.36 5.99 -17.90
N THR A 175 19.65 6.20 -17.79
CA THR A 175 20.48 5.58 -16.74
C THR A 175 21.18 6.60 -15.85
N ASN A 176 21.10 7.89 -16.17
CA ASN A 176 21.77 8.94 -15.42
C ASN A 176 20.80 10.08 -15.11
N TRP A 177 20.82 10.55 -13.86
CA TRP A 177 19.94 11.63 -13.41
C TRP A 177 20.07 12.92 -14.19
N LYS A 178 21.26 13.22 -14.78
CA LYS A 178 21.45 14.41 -15.65
C LYS A 178 20.53 14.43 -16.87
N GLU A 179 20.12 13.28 -17.37
CA GLU A 179 19.23 13.15 -18.54
C GLU A 179 17.82 13.66 -18.25
N VAL A 180 17.48 13.76 -16.96
CA VAL A 180 16.18 14.24 -16.48
C VAL A 180 16.30 15.50 -15.59
N GLY A 181 17.42 16.22 -15.72
CA GLY A 181 17.64 17.49 -15.03
C GLY A 181 18.23 17.39 -13.63
N GLY A 182 18.73 16.21 -13.26
CA GLY A 182 19.41 15.96 -12.00
C GLY A 182 20.93 16.10 -12.08
N VAL A 183 21.62 15.54 -11.09
CA VAL A 183 23.08 15.50 -11.01
C VAL A 183 23.66 14.44 -11.97
N ASP A 184 24.94 14.58 -12.33
CA ASP A 184 25.64 13.57 -13.13
C ASP A 184 25.97 12.34 -12.28
N HIS A 185 25.01 11.46 -12.13
CA HIS A 185 25.14 10.21 -11.39
C HIS A 185 24.18 9.16 -11.94
N THR A 186 24.61 7.89 -11.88
CA THR A 186 23.80 6.74 -12.29
C THR A 186 22.54 6.62 -11.42
N ILE A 187 21.43 6.30 -12.05
CA ILE A 187 20.16 6.03 -11.37
C ILE A 187 20.17 4.59 -10.83
N THR A 188 19.76 4.40 -9.59
CA THR A 188 19.47 3.07 -9.02
C THR A 188 17.95 2.82 -9.06
N PRO A 189 17.41 2.12 -10.06
CA PRO A 189 16.00 1.78 -10.08
C PRO A 189 15.73 0.60 -9.15
N TYR A 190 14.88 0.82 -8.15
CA TYR A 190 14.43 -0.23 -7.24
C TYR A 190 13.17 -0.88 -7.78
N ILE A 191 13.14 -2.21 -7.74
CA ILE A 191 11.99 -3.04 -8.10
C ILE A 191 11.50 -3.84 -6.89
N ARG A 192 10.28 -4.32 -6.97
CA ARG A 192 9.65 -5.12 -5.92
C ARG A 192 9.59 -6.58 -6.34
N ASP A 193 9.35 -7.44 -5.36
CA ASP A 193 9.07 -8.85 -5.63
C ASP A 193 7.85 -9.02 -6.55
N THR A 194 7.85 -10.06 -7.37
CA THR A 194 6.79 -10.36 -8.34
C THR A 194 5.42 -10.57 -7.70
N ASP A 195 5.38 -11.00 -6.44
CA ASP A 195 4.13 -11.19 -5.68
C ASP A 195 3.63 -9.89 -5.03
N SER A 196 4.39 -8.81 -5.14
CA SER A 196 4.03 -7.49 -4.62
C SER A 196 2.92 -6.85 -5.47
N GLY A 197 1.85 -6.40 -4.82
CA GLY A 197 0.80 -5.63 -5.48
C GLY A 197 1.30 -4.31 -6.07
N SER A 198 2.39 -3.74 -5.54
CA SER A 198 3.03 -2.54 -6.11
C SER A 198 3.79 -2.87 -7.39
N GLN A 199 4.44 -4.04 -7.45
CA GLN A 199 5.12 -4.53 -8.66
C GLN A 199 4.11 -4.71 -9.78
N GLU A 200 3.01 -5.39 -9.53
CA GLU A 200 1.99 -5.62 -10.55
C GLU A 200 1.36 -4.30 -11.05
N LYS A 201 1.12 -3.34 -10.15
CA LYS A 201 0.66 -2.00 -10.57
C LYS A 201 1.71 -1.28 -11.43
N MET A 202 2.98 -1.39 -11.06
CA MET A 202 4.06 -0.84 -11.88
C MET A 202 4.07 -1.44 -13.27
N GLU A 203 4.01 -2.75 -13.39
CA GLU A 203 4.01 -3.47 -14.67
C GLU A 203 2.77 -3.18 -15.52
N THR A 204 1.60 -3.20 -14.91
CA THR A 204 0.33 -3.08 -15.65
C THR A 204 -0.03 -1.63 -15.99
N LEU A 205 0.12 -0.70 -15.05
CA LEU A 205 -0.34 0.69 -15.21
C LEU A 205 0.74 1.60 -15.79
N VAL A 206 2.00 1.38 -15.38
CA VAL A 206 3.10 2.26 -15.78
C VAL A 206 3.83 1.70 -17.00
N MET A 207 4.31 0.47 -16.89
CA MET A 207 5.09 -0.14 -17.97
C MET A 207 4.23 -0.57 -19.16
N ALA A 208 2.96 -0.95 -18.91
CA ALA A 208 1.98 -1.23 -19.97
C ALA A 208 2.50 -2.20 -21.06
N GLY A 209 3.17 -3.28 -20.65
CA GLY A 209 3.73 -4.31 -21.53
C GLY A 209 5.20 -4.10 -21.91
N LEU A 210 5.83 -3.02 -21.47
CA LEU A 210 7.28 -2.87 -21.58
C LEU A 210 8.00 -3.77 -20.55
N THR A 211 9.14 -4.32 -20.94
CA THR A 211 9.96 -5.13 -20.03
C THR A 211 10.83 -4.23 -19.16
N MET A 212 10.77 -4.43 -17.87
CA MET A 212 11.67 -3.77 -16.92
C MET A 212 13.06 -4.39 -16.97
N ILE A 213 14.09 -3.57 -16.69
CA ILE A 213 15.44 -4.06 -16.43
C ILE A 213 15.50 -4.86 -15.14
N ASP A 214 16.55 -5.67 -15.00
CA ASP A 214 16.91 -6.27 -13.71
C ASP A 214 17.40 -5.16 -12.78
N GLY A 215 16.49 -4.60 -12.00
CA GLY A 215 16.78 -3.54 -11.04
C GLY A 215 17.27 -4.08 -9.69
N THR A 216 17.60 -3.17 -8.79
CA THR A 216 17.93 -3.53 -7.41
C THR A 216 16.65 -3.92 -6.67
N TYR A 217 16.58 -5.12 -6.14
CA TYR A 217 15.43 -5.58 -5.37
C TYR A 217 15.29 -4.79 -4.08
N MET A 218 14.07 -4.34 -3.85
CA MET A 218 13.65 -3.76 -2.59
C MET A 218 13.04 -4.90 -1.75
N PRO A 219 13.72 -5.37 -0.70
CA PRO A 219 13.24 -6.53 0.03
C PRO A 219 11.89 -6.26 0.69
N GLU A 220 10.94 -7.16 0.49
CA GLU A 220 9.74 -7.24 1.34
C GLU A 220 10.09 -8.05 2.58
N ILE A 221 10.28 -7.40 3.71
CA ILE A 221 10.36 -8.13 4.98
C ILE A 221 8.96 -8.13 5.58
N ILE A 222 8.26 -9.25 5.43
CA ILE A 222 6.95 -9.47 6.03
C ILE A 222 7.08 -9.33 7.54
N GLY A 223 6.36 -8.38 8.13
CA GLY A 223 6.25 -8.22 9.58
C GLY A 223 7.27 -7.32 10.24
N SER A 224 8.25 -6.76 9.56
CA SER A 224 9.11 -5.71 10.11
C SER A 224 8.95 -4.40 9.34
N GLN A 225 8.82 -3.30 10.08
CA GLN A 225 8.74 -1.95 9.53
C GLN A 225 10.05 -1.49 8.87
N MET A 226 11.13 -2.26 9.01
CA MET A 226 12.46 -1.92 8.50
C MET A 226 12.61 -2.09 6.98
N ALA A 227 11.63 -2.65 6.30
CA ALA A 227 11.64 -2.82 4.84
C ALA A 227 10.73 -1.82 4.11
N SER A 228 10.44 -0.69 4.72
CA SER A 228 9.72 0.38 4.05
C SER A 228 10.50 0.85 2.82
N PRO A 229 9.86 0.99 1.64
CA PRO A 229 10.48 1.61 0.47
C PRO A 229 11.09 2.98 0.78
N TYR A 230 10.53 3.69 1.73
CA TYR A 230 11.03 5.00 2.16
C TYR A 230 12.41 4.92 2.80
N LEU A 231 12.65 3.92 3.66
CA LEU A 231 13.94 3.75 4.32
C LEU A 231 15.04 3.43 3.29
N GLN A 232 14.74 2.55 2.33
CA GLN A 232 15.71 2.20 1.29
C GLN A 232 16.09 3.42 0.44
N ILE A 233 15.10 4.24 0.05
CA ILE A 233 15.34 5.48 -0.70
C ILE A 233 16.02 6.55 0.16
N GLU A 234 15.78 6.58 1.47
CA GLU A 234 16.49 7.49 2.38
C GLU A 234 18.00 7.17 2.46
N MET A 235 18.35 5.90 2.35
CA MET A 235 19.74 5.43 2.37
C MET A 235 20.46 5.55 1.02
N ASP A 236 19.75 5.70 -0.09
CA ASP A 236 20.31 5.84 -1.44
C ASP A 236 19.90 7.19 -2.07
N GLU A 237 20.87 8.13 -2.17
CA GLU A 237 20.64 9.46 -2.74
C GLU A 237 20.28 9.42 -4.24
N TYR A 238 20.61 8.34 -4.94
CA TYR A 238 20.44 8.18 -6.38
C TYR A 238 19.40 7.16 -6.76
N GLY A 239 18.72 6.60 -5.75
CA GLY A 239 17.65 5.64 -5.92
C GLY A 239 16.34 6.27 -6.40
N ILE A 240 15.58 5.50 -7.16
CA ILE A 240 14.17 5.74 -7.44
C ILE A 240 13.38 4.47 -7.11
N GLY A 241 12.32 4.61 -6.38
CA GLY A 241 11.40 3.52 -6.04
C GLY A 241 9.95 3.91 -6.27
N TYR A 242 9.05 2.99 -6.03
CA TYR A 242 7.61 3.21 -6.12
C TYR A 242 6.88 2.49 -4.99
N THR A 243 5.75 3.07 -4.58
CA THR A 243 4.91 2.54 -3.51
C THR A 243 3.47 3.04 -3.69
N PRO A 244 2.45 2.38 -3.13
CA PRO A 244 1.16 3.01 -2.93
C PRO A 244 1.30 4.26 -2.07
N PHE A 245 0.40 5.22 -2.27
CA PHE A 245 0.43 6.50 -1.53
C PHE A 245 0.05 6.33 -0.05
N PHE A 246 -0.81 5.37 0.28
CA PHE A 246 -1.23 5.02 1.63
C PHE A 246 -0.45 3.86 2.21
#